data_a9c5e98f9373e1a736dc3ccf2b105384
#
_entry.id   a9c5e98f9373e1a736dc3ccf2b105384
#
_cell.length_a   1.000
_cell.length_b   1.000
_cell.length_c   1.000
_cell.angle_alpha   90.00
_cell.angle_beta   90.00
_cell.angle_gamma   90.00
#
_symmetry.space_group_name_H-M   'P 1'
#
loop_
_entity.id
_entity.type
_entity.pdbx_description
1 polymer ?
#
loop_
_entity_poly.entity_id
_entity_poly.type
_entity_poly.pdbx_seq_one_letter_code
_entity_poly.pdbx_strand_id
1 'polypeptide(L)'
;MKTETLYGVHAVQEALAAGRRDLFEIYVDRSHAASGRLPSILAAAEARGIEIRQTDAAQMASLAGTPAHQGVAARVSVYSGHDFSSLLAAAGRPEAGPFLALDQIVDPHNLGAVLRTALCAGVEAVLVPKDRSAPPTPAVSRISAGALEHIRLAPVTNLVRALEAMKEAGRWVAGLDRSAGESIYRADLTLPMVLVIGGEGRGMRPLVRRTCDLLVSIPQTGPLDSLNASVAAGIALFEIVRQRAAGRRPGSGGLPNARREIP
;
A
#
# COMPACT_ATOMS: atom_id res chain seq x y z
N MET A 1 -18.68 17.01 -9.21
CA MET A 1 -17.43 16.36 -8.79
C MET A 1 -17.81 14.96 -8.27
N LYS A 2 -17.10 13.90 -8.66
CA LYS A 2 -17.38 12.55 -8.14
C LYS A 2 -16.80 12.43 -6.73
N THR A 3 -17.58 11.87 -5.81
CA THR A 3 -17.18 11.66 -4.41
C THR A 3 -17.36 10.22 -4.02
N GLU A 4 -16.67 9.79 -2.97
CA GLU A 4 -16.84 8.50 -2.32
C GLU A 4 -16.84 8.66 -0.79
N THR A 5 -17.28 7.64 -0.07
CA THR A 5 -17.34 7.65 1.38
C THR A 5 -16.24 6.78 1.96
N LEU A 6 -15.22 7.40 2.57
CA LEU A 6 -14.29 6.71 3.45
C LEU A 6 -14.97 6.38 4.77
N TYR A 7 -14.57 5.26 5.39
CA TYR A 7 -15.10 4.86 6.69
C TYR A 7 -14.05 4.13 7.53
N GLY A 8 -14.21 4.23 8.84
CA GLY A 8 -13.27 3.67 9.82
C GLY A 8 -12.20 4.67 10.27
N VAL A 9 -11.87 4.59 11.55
CA VAL A 9 -11.05 5.56 12.26
C VAL A 9 -9.71 5.82 11.57
N HIS A 10 -8.97 4.76 11.24
CA HIS A 10 -7.66 4.91 10.59
C HIS A 10 -7.77 5.49 9.18
N ALA A 11 -8.73 5.02 8.36
CA ALA A 11 -8.87 5.53 6.99
C ALA A 11 -9.14 7.03 6.97
N VAL A 12 -10.05 7.51 7.81
CA VAL A 12 -10.39 8.94 7.91
C VAL A 12 -9.24 9.74 8.50
N GLN A 13 -8.60 9.25 9.56
CA GLN A 13 -7.44 9.91 10.17
C GLN A 13 -6.30 10.07 9.18
N GLU A 14 -5.94 9.00 8.46
CA GLU A 14 -4.83 9.02 7.52
C GLU A 14 -5.14 9.82 6.25
N ALA A 15 -6.39 9.86 5.81
CA ALA A 15 -6.80 10.76 4.73
C ALA A 15 -6.66 12.23 5.11
N LEU A 16 -7.05 12.59 6.34
CA LEU A 16 -6.77 13.92 6.89
C LEU A 16 -5.26 14.20 6.94
N ALA A 17 -4.46 13.28 7.48
CA ALA A 17 -3.02 13.48 7.63
C ALA A 17 -2.30 13.61 6.29
N ALA A 18 -2.64 12.76 5.31
CA ALA A 18 -2.01 12.74 3.99
C ALA A 18 -2.35 13.98 3.14
N GLY A 19 -3.57 14.54 3.30
CA GLY A 19 -4.00 15.73 2.56
C GLY A 19 -4.07 15.56 1.05
N ARG A 20 -4.19 14.32 0.56
CA ARG A 20 -4.20 14.00 -0.89
C ARG A 20 -5.60 14.01 -1.49
N ARG A 21 -6.61 13.92 -0.64
CA ARG A 21 -8.02 14.00 -1.03
C ARG A 21 -8.65 15.24 -0.45
N ASP A 22 -9.59 15.81 -1.19
CA ASP A 22 -10.47 16.83 -0.63
C ASP A 22 -11.46 16.13 0.30
N LEU A 23 -11.53 16.56 1.56
CA LEU A 23 -12.52 16.11 2.53
C LEU A 23 -13.61 17.19 2.60
N PHE A 24 -14.83 16.81 2.26
CA PHE A 24 -15.98 17.74 2.22
C PHE A 24 -16.75 17.77 3.51
N GLU A 25 -16.97 16.58 4.11
CA GLU A 25 -17.77 16.40 5.33
C GLU A 25 -17.24 15.20 6.11
N ILE A 26 -17.32 15.28 7.42
CA ILE A 26 -17.08 14.15 8.32
C ILE A 26 -18.37 13.85 9.07
N TYR A 27 -18.76 12.58 9.07
CA TYR A 27 -19.89 12.05 9.80
C TYR A 27 -19.41 11.30 11.03
N VAL A 28 -20.01 11.57 12.18
CA VAL A 28 -19.68 10.90 13.44
C VAL A 28 -20.92 10.34 14.11
N ASP A 29 -20.86 9.10 14.53
CA ASP A 29 -21.91 8.48 15.34
C ASP A 29 -21.88 9.09 16.75
N ARG A 30 -23.02 9.64 17.20
CA ARG A 30 -23.16 10.30 18.51
C ARG A 30 -22.70 9.42 19.66
N SER A 31 -22.96 8.11 19.59
CA SER A 31 -22.58 7.16 20.64
C SER A 31 -21.06 6.90 20.73
N HIS A 32 -20.30 7.25 19.69
CA HIS A 32 -18.87 7.01 19.58
C HIS A 32 -18.02 8.29 19.63
N ALA A 33 -18.63 9.48 19.58
CA ALA A 33 -17.92 10.75 19.38
C ALA A 33 -16.80 11.03 20.41
N ALA A 34 -16.93 10.54 21.64
CA ALA A 34 -15.95 10.70 22.71
C ALA A 34 -14.96 9.51 22.82
N SER A 35 -15.04 8.50 21.93
CA SER A 35 -14.28 7.26 22.07
C SER A 35 -12.99 7.23 21.25
N GLY A 36 -11.95 6.66 21.81
CA GLY A 36 -10.71 6.34 21.12
C GLY A 36 -10.02 7.55 20.49
N ARG A 37 -9.80 7.49 19.17
CA ARG A 37 -9.14 8.53 18.37
C ARG A 37 -10.09 9.55 17.75
N LEU A 38 -11.40 9.41 17.94
CA LEU A 38 -12.38 10.30 17.31
C LEU A 38 -12.22 11.76 17.73
N PRO A 39 -11.96 12.09 19.02
CA PRO A 39 -11.74 13.48 19.41
C PRO A 39 -10.60 14.17 18.63
N SER A 40 -9.50 13.47 18.39
CA SER A 40 -8.38 14.04 17.62
C SER A 40 -8.71 14.22 16.15
N ILE A 41 -9.50 13.32 15.56
CA ILE A 41 -9.99 13.45 14.17
C ILE A 41 -10.90 14.67 14.03
N LEU A 42 -11.84 14.85 14.99
CA LEU A 42 -12.77 15.96 14.98
C LEU A 42 -12.05 17.30 15.15
N ALA A 43 -11.11 17.39 16.10
CA ALA A 43 -10.30 18.59 16.28
C ALA A 43 -9.47 18.94 15.02
N ALA A 44 -8.88 17.93 14.35
CA ALA A 44 -8.15 18.13 13.09
C ALA A 44 -9.06 18.58 11.93
N ALA A 45 -10.31 18.13 11.90
CA ALA A 45 -11.31 18.53 10.93
C ALA A 45 -11.77 19.97 11.17
N GLU A 46 -12.07 20.34 12.41
CA GLU A 46 -12.43 21.71 12.80
C GLU A 46 -11.33 22.71 12.44
N ALA A 47 -10.08 22.37 12.76
CA ALA A 47 -8.93 23.21 12.41
C ALA A 47 -8.77 23.46 10.90
N ARG A 48 -9.35 22.59 10.05
CA ARG A 48 -9.37 22.73 8.59
C ARG A 48 -10.67 23.29 8.03
N GLY A 49 -11.64 23.64 8.89
CA GLY A 49 -12.95 24.13 8.48
C GLY A 49 -13.81 23.08 7.78
N ILE A 50 -13.57 21.78 8.03
CA ILE A 50 -14.36 20.69 7.47
C ILE A 50 -15.65 20.54 8.27
N GLU A 51 -16.79 20.48 7.59
CA GLU A 51 -18.10 20.32 8.23
C GLU A 51 -18.20 18.97 8.95
N ILE A 52 -18.60 19.00 10.23
CA ILE A 52 -18.82 17.80 11.04
C ILE A 52 -20.32 17.61 11.25
N ARG A 53 -20.85 16.46 10.86
CA ARG A 53 -22.26 16.09 11.04
C ARG A 53 -22.41 14.91 11.97
N GLN A 54 -23.24 15.08 12.98
CA GLN A 54 -23.63 13.99 13.87
C GLN A 54 -24.71 13.12 13.24
N THR A 55 -24.54 11.82 13.31
CA THR A 55 -25.47 10.81 12.81
C THR A 55 -25.77 9.77 13.89
N ASP A 56 -26.73 8.90 13.62
CA ASP A 56 -26.92 7.67 14.38
C ASP A 56 -26.26 6.47 13.67
N ALA A 57 -26.21 5.33 14.33
CA ALA A 57 -25.58 4.11 13.81
C ALA A 57 -26.21 3.60 12.51
N ALA A 58 -27.54 3.76 12.35
CA ALA A 58 -28.25 3.29 11.15
C ALA A 58 -27.92 4.18 9.93
N GLN A 59 -27.94 5.50 10.11
CA GLN A 59 -27.53 6.45 9.09
C GLN A 59 -26.06 6.26 8.71
N MET A 60 -25.18 6.07 9.71
CA MET A 60 -23.77 5.81 9.47
C MET A 60 -23.54 4.53 8.65
N ALA A 61 -24.23 3.44 8.99
CA ALA A 61 -24.14 2.19 8.24
C ALA A 61 -24.64 2.35 6.78
N SER A 62 -25.67 3.15 6.57
CA SER A 62 -26.15 3.50 5.23
C SER A 62 -25.13 4.31 4.42
N LEU A 63 -24.50 5.32 5.03
CA LEU A 63 -23.45 6.15 4.39
C LEU A 63 -22.21 5.35 4.05
N ALA A 64 -21.75 4.48 4.96
CA ALA A 64 -20.58 3.64 4.78
C ALA A 64 -20.82 2.40 3.91
N GLY A 65 -22.09 2.03 3.68
CA GLY A 65 -22.45 0.77 3.02
C GLY A 65 -22.12 -0.48 3.84
N THR A 66 -21.84 -0.33 5.14
CA THR A 66 -21.41 -1.43 6.02
C THR A 66 -21.57 -1.04 7.49
N PRO A 67 -21.87 -1.98 8.39
CA PRO A 67 -21.87 -1.73 9.83
C PRO A 67 -20.45 -1.58 10.42
N ALA A 68 -19.41 -1.90 9.66
CA ALA A 68 -18.02 -1.89 10.14
C ALA A 68 -17.34 -0.51 10.07
N HIS A 69 -18.10 0.58 10.28
CA HIS A 69 -17.66 1.98 10.13
C HIS A 69 -16.90 2.55 11.35
N GLN A 70 -16.88 1.87 12.48
CA GLN A 70 -16.18 2.30 13.71
C GLN A 70 -16.57 3.70 14.20
N GLY A 71 -17.81 4.13 13.95
CA GLY A 71 -18.35 5.40 14.41
C GLY A 71 -17.95 6.63 13.58
N VAL A 72 -17.25 6.47 12.46
CA VAL A 72 -16.83 7.60 11.62
C VAL A 72 -16.84 7.27 10.14
N ALA A 73 -17.26 8.24 9.32
CA ALA A 73 -17.12 8.24 7.88
C ALA A 73 -16.80 9.65 7.38
N ALA A 74 -16.28 9.78 6.18
CA ALA A 74 -15.98 11.04 5.54
C ALA A 74 -16.36 11.01 4.06
N ARG A 75 -17.03 12.06 3.57
CA ARG A 75 -17.25 12.28 2.15
C ARG A 75 -16.02 12.95 1.55
N VAL A 76 -15.38 12.28 0.61
CA VAL A 76 -14.10 12.69 0.04
C VAL A 76 -14.12 12.68 -1.49
N SER A 77 -13.14 13.32 -2.13
CA SER A 77 -12.91 13.15 -3.57
C SER A 77 -12.52 11.69 -3.87
N VAL A 78 -12.85 11.19 -5.08
CA VAL A 78 -12.48 9.85 -5.51
C VAL A 78 -10.96 9.71 -5.49
N TYR A 79 -10.47 8.52 -5.09
CA TYR A 79 -9.04 8.23 -5.11
C TYR A 79 -8.48 8.39 -6.53
N SER A 80 -7.47 9.24 -6.68
CA SER A 80 -6.71 9.34 -7.92
C SER A 80 -5.36 8.65 -7.76
N GLY A 81 -5.07 7.68 -8.63
CA GLY A 81 -3.75 7.05 -8.67
C GLY A 81 -2.67 8.03 -9.11
N HIS A 82 -1.41 7.69 -8.81
CA HIS A 82 -0.26 8.45 -9.29
C HIS A 82 -0.01 8.15 -10.78
N ASP A 83 0.48 9.16 -11.48
CA ASP A 83 0.96 8.97 -12.84
C ASP A 83 2.28 8.18 -12.85
N PHE A 84 2.35 7.14 -13.70
CA PHE A 84 3.52 6.27 -13.80
C PHE A 84 4.76 7.03 -14.27
N SER A 85 4.64 8.02 -15.16
CA SER A 85 5.80 8.78 -15.66
C SER A 85 6.50 9.56 -14.54
N SER A 86 5.74 10.11 -13.59
CA SER A 86 6.30 10.78 -12.42
C SER A 86 7.05 9.83 -11.49
N LEU A 87 6.56 8.59 -11.36
CA LEU A 87 7.23 7.55 -10.57
C LEU A 87 8.48 7.02 -11.27
N LEU A 88 8.46 6.94 -12.58
CA LEU A 88 9.61 6.53 -13.38
C LEU A 88 10.77 7.53 -13.24
N ALA A 89 10.49 8.83 -13.24
CA ALA A 89 11.48 9.86 -12.95
C ALA A 89 12.10 9.71 -11.54
N ALA A 90 11.29 9.34 -10.55
CA ALA A 90 11.79 9.04 -9.19
C ALA A 90 12.61 7.74 -9.15
N ALA A 91 12.31 6.77 -10.02
CA ALA A 91 12.99 5.49 -10.06
C ALA A 91 14.48 5.61 -10.44
N GLY A 92 14.86 6.60 -11.23
CA GLY A 92 16.26 6.86 -11.58
C GLY A 92 17.14 7.36 -10.41
N ARG A 93 16.57 7.70 -9.25
CA ARG A 93 17.33 8.17 -8.09
C ARG A 93 17.93 7.00 -7.30
N PRO A 94 19.25 6.98 -7.05
CA PRO A 94 19.90 5.89 -6.33
C PRO A 94 19.37 5.66 -4.91
N GLU A 95 18.96 6.74 -4.23
CA GLU A 95 18.45 6.73 -2.86
C GLU A 95 16.98 6.31 -2.74
N ALA A 96 16.25 6.22 -3.87
CA ALA A 96 14.85 5.84 -3.83
C ALA A 96 14.65 4.43 -3.27
N GLY A 97 13.61 4.26 -2.48
CA GLY A 97 13.22 2.99 -1.90
C GLY A 97 12.95 1.89 -2.94
N PRO A 98 12.66 0.67 -2.52
CA PRO A 98 12.20 -0.37 -3.43
C PRO A 98 10.84 0.00 -4.01
N PHE A 99 10.59 -0.43 -5.24
CA PHE A 99 9.27 -0.40 -5.86
C PHE A 99 8.60 -1.77 -5.71
N LEU A 100 7.29 -1.79 -5.72
CA LEU A 100 6.50 -3.02 -5.70
C LEU A 100 5.62 -3.08 -6.94
N ALA A 101 5.55 -4.23 -7.60
CA ALA A 101 4.61 -4.47 -8.68
C ALA A 101 3.71 -5.65 -8.33
N LEU A 102 2.40 -5.46 -8.42
CA LEU A 102 1.41 -6.47 -8.07
C LEU A 102 0.77 -6.99 -9.36
N ASP A 103 0.95 -8.27 -9.64
CA ASP A 103 0.38 -8.90 -10.84
C ASP A 103 -0.85 -9.73 -10.48
N GLN A 104 -2.04 -9.25 -10.82
CA GLN A 104 -3.33 -9.93 -10.60
C GLN A 104 -3.70 -10.14 -9.11
N ILE A 105 -3.43 -9.18 -8.24
CA ILE A 105 -3.99 -9.15 -6.88
C ILE A 105 -5.42 -8.63 -6.98
N VAL A 106 -6.41 -9.52 -7.00
CA VAL A 106 -7.82 -9.20 -7.24
C VAL A 106 -8.64 -9.06 -5.96
N ASP A 107 -8.15 -9.59 -4.85
CA ASP A 107 -8.83 -9.47 -3.56
C ASP A 107 -8.46 -8.15 -2.87
N PRO A 108 -9.46 -7.29 -2.53
CA PRO A 108 -9.23 -6.06 -1.77
C PRO A 108 -8.56 -6.27 -0.42
N HIS A 109 -8.77 -7.41 0.25
CA HIS A 109 -8.12 -7.73 1.51
C HIS A 109 -6.62 -7.93 1.33
N ASN A 110 -6.21 -8.67 0.32
CA ASN A 110 -4.80 -8.84 -0.01
C ASN A 110 -4.16 -7.52 -0.45
N LEU A 111 -4.83 -6.75 -1.31
CA LEU A 111 -4.32 -5.45 -1.71
C LEU A 111 -4.10 -4.55 -0.49
N GLY A 112 -5.10 -4.42 0.37
CA GLY A 112 -4.99 -3.57 1.57
C GLY A 112 -3.87 -4.01 2.51
N ALA A 113 -3.74 -5.31 2.77
CA ALA A 113 -2.67 -5.86 3.62
C ALA A 113 -1.27 -5.62 3.02
N VAL A 114 -1.12 -5.82 1.69
CA VAL A 114 0.14 -5.54 0.97
C VAL A 114 0.49 -4.06 1.04
N LEU A 115 -0.46 -3.15 0.78
CA LEU A 115 -0.20 -1.70 0.82
C LEU A 115 0.24 -1.23 2.21
N ARG A 116 -0.38 -1.76 3.27
CA ARG A 116 0.02 -1.46 4.64
C ARG A 116 1.45 -1.91 4.91
N THR A 117 1.78 -3.13 4.55
CA THR A 117 3.12 -3.69 4.71
C THR A 117 4.15 -2.95 3.87
N ALA A 118 3.81 -2.61 2.63
CA ALA A 118 4.67 -1.86 1.71
C ALA A 118 5.02 -0.46 2.26
N LEU A 119 4.02 0.25 2.81
CA LEU A 119 4.26 1.55 3.46
C LEU A 119 5.21 1.41 4.66
N CYS A 120 4.99 0.40 5.51
CA CYS A 120 5.86 0.13 6.67
C CYS A 120 7.28 -0.29 6.26
N ALA A 121 7.45 -0.94 5.13
CA ALA A 121 8.74 -1.36 4.58
C ALA A 121 9.48 -0.25 3.79
N GLY A 122 8.90 0.94 3.68
CA GLY A 122 9.50 2.06 2.95
C GLY A 122 9.50 1.88 1.43
N VAL A 123 8.49 1.20 0.89
CA VAL A 123 8.28 1.10 -0.56
C VAL A 123 8.00 2.48 -1.14
N GLU A 124 8.74 2.85 -2.18
CA GLU A 124 8.62 4.16 -2.84
C GLU A 124 7.27 4.30 -3.57
N ALA A 125 6.87 3.27 -4.31
CA ALA A 125 5.59 3.23 -5.02
C ALA A 125 5.17 1.80 -5.34
N VAL A 126 3.86 1.63 -5.61
CA VAL A 126 3.25 0.35 -6.00
C VAL A 126 2.64 0.48 -7.38
N LEU A 127 3.03 -0.42 -8.29
CA LEU A 127 2.48 -0.54 -9.64
C LEU A 127 1.41 -1.63 -9.64
N VAL A 128 0.22 -1.31 -10.16
CA VAL A 128 -0.88 -2.27 -10.30
C VAL A 128 -1.45 -2.22 -11.72
N PRO A 129 -1.79 -3.34 -12.35
CA PRO A 129 -2.55 -3.31 -13.60
C PRO A 129 -3.89 -2.62 -13.40
N LYS A 130 -4.35 -1.83 -14.40
CA LYS A 130 -5.70 -1.25 -14.39
C LYS A 130 -6.80 -2.32 -14.42
N ASP A 131 -6.51 -3.42 -15.13
CA ASP A 131 -7.43 -4.54 -15.28
C ASP A 131 -6.95 -5.74 -14.47
N ARG A 132 -7.89 -6.56 -14.02
CA ARG A 132 -7.62 -7.79 -13.25
C ARG A 132 -6.82 -7.57 -11.97
N SER A 133 -7.08 -6.44 -11.31
CA SER A 133 -6.55 -6.07 -10.00
C SER A 133 -7.65 -5.43 -9.17
N ALA A 134 -7.59 -5.56 -7.86
CA ALA A 134 -8.50 -4.88 -6.97
C ALA A 134 -8.34 -3.35 -7.13
N PRO A 135 -9.44 -2.60 -7.32
CA PRO A 135 -9.37 -1.14 -7.40
C PRO A 135 -9.10 -0.53 -6.02
N PRO A 136 -8.47 0.66 -5.97
CA PRO A 136 -8.21 1.38 -4.71
C PRO A 136 -9.50 2.04 -4.18
N THR A 137 -10.31 1.27 -3.48
CA THR A 137 -11.61 1.68 -2.94
C THR A 137 -11.53 2.12 -1.47
N PRO A 138 -12.58 2.74 -0.91
CA PRO A 138 -12.71 2.99 0.52
C PRO A 138 -12.51 1.75 1.39
N ALA A 139 -12.94 0.57 0.92
CA ALA A 139 -12.70 -0.69 1.61
C ALA A 139 -11.21 -1.02 1.70
N VAL A 140 -10.44 -0.81 0.62
CA VAL A 140 -8.98 -0.99 0.61
C VAL A 140 -8.30 0.01 1.55
N SER A 141 -8.75 1.28 1.58
CA SER A 141 -8.24 2.27 2.53
C SER A 141 -8.43 1.82 3.98
N ARG A 142 -9.63 1.32 4.30
CA ARG A 142 -9.92 0.77 5.64
C ARG A 142 -9.08 -0.46 5.97
N ILE A 143 -9.00 -1.44 5.07
CA ILE A 143 -8.23 -2.68 5.27
C ILE A 143 -6.74 -2.38 5.44
N SER A 144 -6.21 -1.44 4.68
CA SER A 144 -4.82 -0.99 4.78
C SER A 144 -4.55 -0.12 6.00
N ALA A 145 -5.55 0.10 6.87
CA ALA A 145 -5.47 1.06 8.00
C ALA A 145 -5.01 2.46 7.54
N GLY A 146 -5.51 2.91 6.38
CA GLY A 146 -5.20 4.22 5.80
C GLY A 146 -3.89 4.27 5.00
N ALA A 147 -3.12 3.19 4.89
CA ALA A 147 -1.86 3.21 4.13
C ALA A 147 -2.06 3.58 2.66
N LEU A 148 -3.23 3.28 2.07
CA LEU A 148 -3.60 3.71 0.71
C LEU A 148 -3.51 5.23 0.54
N GLU A 149 -3.79 6.00 1.58
CA GLU A 149 -3.80 7.46 1.52
C GLU A 149 -2.38 8.06 1.44
N HIS A 150 -1.35 7.31 1.84
CA HIS A 150 0.05 7.73 1.84
C HIS A 150 0.86 7.14 0.70
N ILE A 151 0.64 5.86 0.39
CA ILE A 151 1.46 5.16 -0.60
C ILE A 151 1.17 5.64 -2.02
N ARG A 152 2.21 5.75 -2.84
CA ARG A 152 2.09 6.12 -4.25
C ARG A 152 1.66 4.88 -5.04
N LEU A 153 0.37 4.74 -5.31
CA LEU A 153 -0.18 3.66 -6.14
C LEU A 153 -0.37 4.16 -7.57
N ALA A 154 0.28 3.51 -8.55
CA ALA A 154 0.16 3.83 -9.97
C ALA A 154 -0.54 2.72 -10.74
N PRO A 155 -1.75 2.97 -11.26
CA PRO A 155 -2.40 2.07 -12.20
C PRO A 155 -1.71 2.10 -13.56
N VAL A 156 -1.21 0.95 -14.04
CA VAL A 156 -0.55 0.83 -15.35
C VAL A 156 -1.40 -0.02 -16.32
N THR A 157 -1.44 0.37 -17.58
CA THR A 157 -2.21 -0.38 -18.60
C THR A 157 -1.51 -1.69 -18.96
N ASN A 158 -0.17 -1.69 -18.98
CA ASN A 158 0.63 -2.87 -19.31
C ASN A 158 1.78 -2.99 -18.32
N LEU A 159 1.70 -4.00 -17.43
CA LEU A 159 2.70 -4.21 -16.40
C LEU A 159 4.06 -4.59 -16.97
N VAL A 160 4.11 -5.38 -18.04
CA VAL A 160 5.37 -5.77 -18.70
C VAL A 160 6.12 -4.53 -19.19
N ARG A 161 5.44 -3.65 -19.94
CA ARG A 161 6.06 -2.40 -20.40
C ARG A 161 6.49 -1.49 -19.25
N ALA A 162 5.71 -1.45 -18.17
CA ALA A 162 6.08 -0.68 -16.99
C ALA A 162 7.36 -1.23 -16.33
N LEU A 163 7.50 -2.56 -16.23
CA LEU A 163 8.70 -3.20 -15.69
C LEU A 163 9.91 -2.98 -16.61
N GLU A 164 9.74 -3.07 -17.92
CA GLU A 164 10.80 -2.75 -18.90
C GLU A 164 11.30 -1.30 -18.73
N ALA A 165 10.39 -0.33 -18.64
CA ALA A 165 10.74 1.06 -18.39
C ALA A 165 11.45 1.26 -17.03
N MET A 166 11.08 0.51 -15.99
CA MET A 166 11.78 0.53 -14.70
C MET A 166 13.21 -0.03 -14.82
N LYS A 167 13.42 -1.05 -15.67
CA LYS A 167 14.77 -1.58 -15.97
C LYS A 167 15.63 -0.55 -16.70
N GLU A 168 15.06 0.13 -17.70
CA GLU A 168 15.73 1.25 -18.40
C GLU A 168 16.10 2.39 -17.44
N ALA A 169 15.32 2.60 -16.39
CA ALA A 169 15.62 3.56 -15.31
C ALA A 169 16.64 3.01 -14.29
N GLY A 170 17.28 1.88 -14.53
CA GLY A 170 18.34 1.29 -13.69
C GLY A 170 17.82 0.45 -12.52
N ARG A 171 16.56 -0.02 -12.55
CA ARG A 171 16.01 -0.91 -11.52
C ARG A 171 16.11 -2.36 -11.92
N TRP A 172 16.56 -3.22 -11.01
CA TRP A 172 16.46 -4.67 -11.16
C TRP A 172 15.03 -5.12 -10.89
N VAL A 173 14.53 -6.07 -11.67
CA VAL A 173 13.19 -6.64 -11.46
C VAL A 173 13.32 -8.03 -10.87
N ALA A 174 12.96 -8.17 -9.58
CA ALA A 174 12.96 -9.44 -8.85
C ALA A 174 11.52 -9.96 -8.72
N GLY A 175 11.26 -11.15 -9.24
CA GLY A 175 9.96 -11.82 -9.14
C GLY A 175 9.94 -12.85 -8.02
N LEU A 176 8.91 -12.79 -7.17
CA LEU A 176 8.68 -13.83 -6.16
C LEU A 176 7.93 -15.01 -6.80
N ASP A 177 8.61 -16.14 -6.92
CA ASP A 177 8.10 -17.35 -7.58
C ASP A 177 8.49 -18.59 -6.77
N ARG A 178 7.51 -19.39 -6.38
CA ARG A 178 7.74 -20.60 -5.58
C ARG A 178 8.64 -21.64 -6.27
N SER A 179 8.66 -21.65 -7.60
CA SER A 179 9.45 -22.58 -8.40
C SER A 179 10.88 -22.10 -8.68
N ALA A 180 11.25 -20.91 -8.17
CA ALA A 180 12.61 -20.40 -8.33
C ALA A 180 13.60 -21.24 -7.54
N GLY A 181 14.75 -21.53 -8.15
CA GLY A 181 15.83 -22.27 -7.52
C GLY A 181 16.62 -21.44 -6.50
N GLU A 182 16.59 -20.11 -6.62
CA GLU A 182 17.28 -19.19 -5.71
C GLU A 182 16.39 -18.80 -4.53
N SER A 183 16.93 -18.96 -3.33
CA SER A 183 16.23 -18.53 -2.11
C SER A 183 16.33 -17.02 -1.94
N ILE A 184 15.22 -16.38 -1.55
CA ILE A 184 15.18 -14.96 -1.22
C ILE A 184 16.22 -14.56 -0.14
N TYR A 185 16.57 -15.48 0.74
CA TYR A 185 17.54 -15.26 1.81
C TYR A 185 19.01 -15.31 1.36
N ARG A 186 19.27 -15.79 0.12
CA ARG A 186 20.62 -15.84 -0.49
C ARG A 186 20.80 -14.79 -1.57
N ALA A 187 19.72 -14.39 -2.23
CA ALA A 187 19.75 -13.38 -3.27
C ALA A 187 20.17 -12.01 -2.73
N ASP A 188 20.91 -11.24 -3.51
CA ASP A 188 21.20 -9.83 -3.18
C ASP A 188 20.02 -8.95 -3.50
N LEU A 189 19.32 -8.49 -2.45
CA LEU A 189 18.17 -7.60 -2.52
C LEU A 189 18.50 -6.16 -2.10
N THR A 190 19.78 -5.81 -2.00
CA THR A 190 20.24 -4.46 -1.67
C THR A 190 20.18 -3.51 -2.85
N LEU A 191 20.19 -4.05 -4.06
CA LEU A 191 20.15 -3.30 -5.33
C LEU A 191 18.90 -2.43 -5.46
N PRO A 192 18.96 -1.35 -6.25
CA PRO A 192 17.77 -0.62 -6.65
C PRO A 192 16.82 -1.55 -7.41
N MET A 193 15.62 -1.82 -6.86
CA MET A 193 14.77 -2.88 -7.41
C MET A 193 13.29 -2.59 -7.47
N VAL A 194 12.61 -3.37 -8.29
CA VAL A 194 11.17 -3.60 -8.28
C VAL A 194 10.93 -5.04 -7.86
N LEU A 195 10.23 -5.26 -6.74
CA LEU A 195 9.77 -6.59 -6.35
C LEU A 195 8.43 -6.87 -7.02
N VAL A 196 8.29 -8.00 -7.69
CA VAL A 196 7.04 -8.42 -8.34
C VAL A 196 6.40 -9.55 -7.55
N ILE A 197 5.13 -9.34 -7.17
CA ILE A 197 4.31 -10.32 -6.46
C ILE A 197 3.16 -10.73 -7.37
N GLY A 198 3.00 -12.01 -7.61
CA GLY A 198 1.89 -12.58 -8.36
C GLY A 198 0.65 -12.82 -7.50
N GLY A 199 -0.52 -12.96 -8.16
CA GLY A 199 -1.78 -13.28 -7.52
C GLY A 199 -1.86 -14.72 -7.01
N GLU A 200 -2.90 -14.99 -6.22
CA GLU A 200 -3.13 -16.30 -5.60
C GLU A 200 -3.38 -17.39 -6.66
N GLY A 201 -2.85 -18.58 -6.38
CA GLY A 201 -3.01 -19.79 -7.17
C GLY A 201 -2.13 -19.85 -8.43
N ARG A 202 -2.18 -18.86 -9.32
CA ARG A 202 -1.41 -18.87 -10.58
C ARG A 202 -0.07 -18.14 -10.52
N GLY A 203 0.19 -17.37 -9.48
CA GLY A 203 1.39 -16.54 -9.37
C GLY A 203 1.44 -15.43 -10.42
N MET A 204 2.63 -15.11 -10.89
CA MET A 204 2.86 -14.14 -11.96
C MET A 204 2.45 -14.68 -13.33
N ARG A 205 1.88 -13.81 -14.18
CA ARG A 205 1.65 -14.16 -15.59
C ARG A 205 2.96 -14.51 -16.31
N PRO A 206 2.93 -15.44 -17.29
CA PRO A 206 4.16 -15.91 -17.95
C PRO A 206 5.04 -14.80 -18.54
N LEU A 207 4.43 -13.75 -19.13
CA LEU A 207 5.18 -12.62 -19.67
C LEU A 207 5.81 -11.78 -18.57
N VAL A 208 5.09 -11.50 -17.48
CA VAL A 208 5.62 -10.77 -16.32
C VAL A 208 6.80 -11.53 -15.70
N ARG A 209 6.64 -12.85 -15.51
CA ARG A 209 7.69 -13.72 -15.00
C ARG A 209 8.96 -13.69 -15.87
N ARG A 210 8.81 -13.70 -17.20
CA ARG A 210 9.94 -13.62 -18.14
C ARG A 210 10.63 -12.25 -18.16
N THR A 211 9.94 -11.18 -17.79
CA THR A 211 10.51 -9.83 -17.69
C THR A 211 11.40 -9.67 -16.46
N CYS A 212 11.24 -10.52 -15.44
CA CYS A 212 12.08 -10.47 -14.24
C CYS A 212 13.53 -10.83 -14.56
N ASP A 213 14.48 -10.05 -14.02
CA ASP A 213 15.92 -10.31 -14.10
C ASP A 213 16.33 -11.44 -13.15
N LEU A 214 15.62 -11.54 -12.02
CA LEU A 214 15.85 -12.51 -10.97
C LEU A 214 14.52 -13.10 -10.51
N LEU A 215 14.50 -14.40 -10.31
CA LEU A 215 13.40 -15.09 -9.65
C LEU A 215 13.88 -15.65 -8.31
N VAL A 216 13.14 -15.35 -7.26
CA VAL A 216 13.46 -15.81 -5.89
C VAL A 216 12.28 -16.52 -5.27
N SER A 217 12.56 -17.52 -4.42
CA SER A 217 11.54 -18.26 -3.68
C SER A 217 11.67 -18.03 -2.18
N ILE A 218 10.54 -18.10 -1.48
CA ILE A 218 10.52 -18.25 -0.02
C ILE A 218 10.54 -19.76 0.26
N PRO A 219 11.58 -20.30 0.91
CA PRO A 219 11.64 -21.72 1.23
C PRO A 219 10.46 -22.13 2.10
N GLN A 220 9.80 -23.21 1.72
CA GLN A 220 8.67 -23.80 2.44
C GLN A 220 8.98 -25.25 2.77
N THR A 221 8.66 -25.67 3.99
CA THR A 221 8.92 -27.04 4.50
C THR A 221 7.63 -27.80 4.81
N GLY A 222 6.49 -27.13 4.73
CA GLY A 222 5.18 -27.72 5.02
C GLY A 222 4.54 -28.37 3.78
N PRO A 223 3.39 -29.05 3.97
CA PRO A 223 2.68 -29.74 2.89
C PRO A 223 1.89 -28.81 1.95
N LEU A 224 1.76 -27.53 2.28
CA LEU A 224 1.05 -26.55 1.44
C LEU A 224 1.98 -25.97 0.39
N ASP A 225 1.46 -25.81 -0.82
CA ASP A 225 2.24 -25.38 -1.99
C ASP A 225 2.44 -23.86 -2.09
N SER A 226 1.74 -23.05 -1.31
CA SER A 226 1.82 -21.59 -1.44
C SER A 226 1.45 -20.86 -0.16
N LEU A 227 2.04 -19.68 0.01
CA LEU A 227 1.64 -18.69 1.01
C LEU A 227 0.56 -17.78 0.42
N ASN A 228 -0.26 -17.20 1.30
CA ASN A 228 -1.11 -16.07 0.92
C ASN A 228 -0.23 -14.94 0.34
N ALA A 229 -0.72 -14.26 -0.70
CA ALA A 229 0.05 -13.24 -1.44
C ALA A 229 0.51 -12.08 -0.54
N SER A 230 -0.30 -11.64 0.42
CA SER A 230 0.08 -10.57 1.34
C SER A 230 1.13 -11.00 2.36
N VAL A 231 1.09 -12.26 2.79
CA VAL A 231 2.11 -12.84 3.67
C VAL A 231 3.44 -12.96 2.93
N ALA A 232 3.42 -13.50 1.71
CA ALA A 232 4.60 -13.61 0.86
C ALA A 232 5.24 -12.25 0.57
N ALA A 233 4.41 -11.24 0.25
CA ALA A 233 4.86 -9.85 0.09
C ALA A 233 5.51 -9.31 1.36
N GLY A 234 4.93 -9.58 2.53
CA GLY A 234 5.48 -9.15 3.82
C GLY A 234 6.87 -9.73 4.09
N ILE A 235 7.02 -11.04 3.93
CA ILE A 235 8.31 -11.72 4.11
C ILE A 235 9.36 -11.12 3.17
N ALA A 236 9.04 -10.98 1.88
CA ALA A 236 9.97 -10.47 0.87
C ALA A 236 10.37 -9.00 1.10
N LEU A 237 9.41 -8.14 1.42
CA LEU A 237 9.68 -6.73 1.69
C LEU A 237 10.55 -6.54 2.95
N PHE A 238 10.28 -7.27 4.01
CA PHE A 238 11.09 -7.16 5.24
C PHE A 238 12.45 -7.84 5.10
N GLU A 239 12.63 -8.81 4.23
CA GLU A 239 13.97 -9.31 3.88
C GLU A 239 14.78 -8.23 3.12
N ILE A 240 14.17 -7.49 2.19
CA ILE A 240 14.79 -6.32 1.55
C ILE A 240 15.21 -5.28 2.62
N VAL A 241 14.32 -4.97 3.56
CA VAL A 241 14.62 -4.04 4.67
C VAL A 241 15.80 -4.54 5.50
N ARG A 242 15.80 -5.82 5.87
CA ARG A 242 16.86 -6.44 6.67
C ARG A 242 18.23 -6.35 5.96
N GLN A 243 18.29 -6.72 4.69
CA GLN A 243 19.53 -6.70 3.92
C GLN A 243 20.06 -5.28 3.75
N ARG A 244 19.21 -4.31 3.42
CA ARG A 244 19.59 -2.90 3.28
C ARG A 244 20.05 -2.28 4.60
N ALA A 245 19.44 -2.66 5.72
CA ALA A 245 19.88 -2.23 7.05
C ALA A 245 21.25 -2.80 7.41
N ALA A 246 21.52 -4.06 7.09
CA ALA A 246 22.80 -4.71 7.32
C ALA A 246 23.95 -4.15 6.45
N GLY A 247 23.65 -3.72 5.22
CA GLY A 247 24.61 -3.09 4.33
C GLY A 247 24.95 -1.63 4.67
N ARG A 248 24.17 -0.98 5.53
CA ARG A 248 24.51 0.33 6.10
C ARG A 248 25.50 0.12 7.26
N ARG A 249 26.79 0.49 7.07
CA ARG A 249 27.77 0.44 8.16
C ARG A 249 27.28 1.27 9.36
N PRO A 250 27.46 0.79 10.62
CA PRO A 250 27.17 1.59 11.80
C PRO A 250 28.10 2.82 11.78
N GLY A 251 27.52 4.01 11.57
CA GLY A 251 28.25 5.28 11.49
C GLY A 251 27.68 6.30 10.50
N SER A 252 26.87 5.88 9.52
CA SER A 252 26.17 6.80 8.61
C SER A 252 24.70 6.92 8.99
N GLY A 253 24.40 7.81 9.95
CA GLY A 253 23.03 8.25 10.29
C GLY A 253 22.12 7.14 10.80
N GLY A 254 21.84 7.14 12.11
CA GLY A 254 20.86 6.26 12.73
C GLY A 254 19.52 6.32 11.98
N LEU A 255 18.74 5.23 12.05
CA LEU A 255 17.32 5.25 11.70
C LEU A 255 16.70 6.52 12.27
N PRO A 256 16.07 7.38 11.48
CA PRO A 256 15.34 8.50 12.05
C PRO A 256 14.33 7.90 13.01
N ASN A 257 14.54 8.16 14.30
CA ASN A 257 13.64 7.76 15.36
C ASN A 257 12.38 8.62 15.20
N ALA A 258 11.51 8.20 14.27
CA ALA A 258 10.24 8.85 14.01
C ALA A 258 9.21 8.43 15.08
N ARG A 259 9.57 8.56 16.34
CA ARG A 259 8.61 8.92 17.36
C ARG A 259 8.39 10.44 17.22
N ARG A 260 7.61 10.84 16.23
CA ARG A 260 6.92 12.12 16.32
C ARG A 260 5.95 11.96 17.48
N GLU A 261 6.29 12.59 18.59
CA GLU A 261 5.33 12.95 19.61
C GLU A 261 4.22 13.70 18.88
N ILE A 262 3.07 13.06 18.83
CA ILE A 262 1.82 13.70 18.40
C ILE A 262 1.35 14.45 19.63
N PRO A 263 1.24 15.78 19.57
CA PRO A 263 0.63 16.56 20.63
C PRO A 263 -0.84 16.19 20.86
#